data_df711d176f07b94135b7cd73cdaf3282
#
_entry.id   df711d176f07b94135b7cd73cdaf3282
#
_cell.length_a   1.000
_cell.length_b   1.000
_cell.length_c   1.000
_cell.angle_alpha   90.00
_cell.angle_beta   90.00
_cell.angle_gamma   90.00
#
_symmetry.space_group_name_H-M   'P 1'
#
loop_
_entity.id
_entity.type
_entity.pdbx_description
1 polymer ?
#
loop_
_entity_poly.entity_id
_entity_poly.type
_entity_poly.pdbx_seq_one_letter_code
_entity_poly.pdbx_strand_id
1 'polypeptide(L)'
;ANKRAVKVEGEYTRKAREVDQAYAAAAVEDIGPCERALLEAGGCTGVAFGHYGEMSDTAEDILKMCGDAAAALSWAEMGFTSETHAAAHYRTKYRSRWAMNHCREKARHLLLNMQWVTGAPMNICAQAEAARERRAAWARSHRSNPGRGRHRHGRNGAGVRRG
;
A
#
# COMPACT_ATOMS: atom_id res chain seq x y z
N ALA A 1 -11.94 7.32 10.75
CA ALA A 1 -10.64 6.62 10.77
C ALA A 1 -9.96 6.72 12.16
N ASN A 2 -9.79 7.92 12.74
CA ASN A 2 -9.02 8.15 13.99
C ASN A 2 -9.51 7.33 15.20
N LYS A 3 -10.81 7.29 15.48
CA LYS A 3 -11.36 6.48 16.58
C LYS A 3 -11.01 4.99 16.46
N ARG A 4 -10.88 4.46 15.24
CA ARG A 4 -10.45 3.07 15.00
C ARG A 4 -8.96 2.89 15.25
N ALA A 5 -8.14 3.86 14.87
CA ALA A 5 -6.70 3.83 15.12
C ALA A 5 -6.42 3.74 16.61
N VAL A 6 -6.99 4.65 17.41
CA VAL A 6 -6.87 4.66 18.88
C VAL A 6 -7.37 3.35 19.50
N LYS A 7 -8.48 2.80 19.00
CA LYS A 7 -9.00 1.52 19.49
C LYS A 7 -8.01 0.37 19.25
N VAL A 8 -7.40 0.31 18.06
CA VAL A 8 -6.40 -0.72 17.72
C VAL A 8 -5.19 -0.61 18.63
N GLU A 9 -4.68 0.60 18.85
CA GLU A 9 -3.56 0.85 19.78
C GLU A 9 -3.87 0.31 21.19
N GLY A 10 -5.03 0.66 21.74
CA GLY A 10 -5.46 0.17 23.05
C GLY A 10 -5.65 -1.35 23.10
N GLU A 11 -6.13 -1.97 22.03
CA GLU A 11 -6.28 -3.44 21.96
C GLU A 11 -4.93 -4.16 21.99
N TYR A 12 -3.88 -3.63 21.33
CA TYR A 12 -2.56 -4.24 21.37
C TYR A 12 -1.90 -4.12 22.74
N THR A 13 -2.01 -2.97 23.41
CA THR A 13 -1.54 -2.79 24.78
C THR A 13 -2.24 -3.74 25.75
N ARG A 14 -3.56 -3.88 25.63
CA ARG A 14 -4.34 -4.82 26.44
C ARG A 14 -3.89 -6.27 26.20
N LYS A 15 -3.69 -6.68 24.95
CA LYS A 15 -3.19 -8.03 24.62
C LYS A 15 -1.79 -8.30 25.17
N ALA A 16 -0.90 -7.31 25.14
CA ALA A 16 0.43 -7.45 25.74
C ALA A 16 0.33 -7.72 27.24
N ARG A 17 -0.52 -7.01 27.96
CA ARG A 17 -0.81 -7.25 29.39
C ARG A 17 -1.42 -8.63 29.65
N GLU A 18 -2.37 -9.06 28.84
CA GLU A 18 -2.98 -10.39 28.95
C GLU A 18 -1.92 -11.50 28.78
N VAL A 19 -0.98 -11.33 27.86
CA VAL A 19 0.16 -12.25 27.65
C VAL A 19 1.09 -12.25 28.87
N ASP A 20 1.43 -11.07 29.39
CA ASP A 20 2.30 -10.95 30.57
C ASP A 20 1.68 -11.57 31.82
N GLN A 21 0.39 -11.41 32.04
CA GLN A 21 -0.34 -12.06 33.11
C GLN A 21 -0.38 -13.58 32.97
N ALA A 22 -0.59 -14.07 31.74
CA ALA A 22 -0.71 -15.51 31.49
C ALA A 22 0.63 -16.26 31.59
N TYR A 23 1.72 -15.65 31.13
CA TYR A 23 3.00 -16.34 30.95
C TYR A 23 4.14 -15.82 31.83
N ALA A 24 4.10 -14.58 32.26
CA ALA A 24 5.13 -13.98 33.11
C ALA A 24 4.67 -13.77 34.56
N ALA A 25 3.47 -14.22 34.93
CA ALA A 25 2.85 -14.01 36.24
C ALA A 25 2.88 -12.53 36.70
N ALA A 26 2.85 -11.59 35.78
CA ALA A 26 2.84 -10.17 36.10
C ALA A 26 1.55 -9.80 36.84
N ALA A 27 1.62 -8.99 37.87
CA ALA A 27 0.46 -8.47 38.54
C ALA A 27 -0.34 -7.54 37.61
N VAL A 28 -1.64 -7.39 37.85
CA VAL A 28 -2.56 -6.61 36.97
C VAL A 28 -2.10 -5.15 36.83
N GLU A 29 -1.41 -4.62 37.83
CA GLU A 29 -0.94 -3.23 37.88
C GLU A 29 0.51 -3.07 37.41
N ASP A 30 1.26 -4.16 37.17
CA ASP A 30 2.65 -4.13 36.79
C ASP A 30 2.81 -4.17 35.26
N ILE A 31 3.79 -3.42 34.76
CA ILE A 31 4.22 -3.51 33.36
C ILE A 31 5.08 -4.73 33.22
N GLY A 32 4.55 -5.77 32.57
CA GLY A 32 5.28 -7.00 32.30
C GLY A 32 6.29 -6.88 31.15
N PRO A 33 7.04 -7.94 30.87
CA PRO A 33 8.09 -7.92 29.87
C PRO A 33 7.57 -7.65 28.43
N CYS A 34 6.41 -8.16 28.08
CA CYS A 34 5.83 -7.96 26.76
C CYS A 34 5.35 -6.51 26.55
N GLU A 35 4.64 -5.96 27.55
CA GLU A 35 4.21 -4.55 27.50
C GLU A 35 5.41 -3.61 27.52
N ARG A 36 6.46 -3.93 28.30
CA ARG A 36 7.70 -3.14 28.34
C ARG A 36 8.40 -3.14 26.99
N ALA A 37 8.57 -4.30 26.35
CA ALA A 37 9.15 -4.41 25.02
C ALA A 37 8.36 -3.63 23.97
N LEU A 38 7.01 -3.63 24.08
CA LEU A 38 6.16 -2.84 23.21
C LEU A 38 6.40 -1.34 23.40
N LEU A 39 6.53 -0.86 24.65
CA LEU A 39 6.81 0.55 24.94
C LEU A 39 8.21 0.97 24.48
N GLU A 40 9.23 0.13 24.70
CA GLU A 40 10.61 0.35 24.24
C GLU A 40 10.70 0.42 22.70
N ALA A 41 9.88 -0.35 21.99
CA ALA A 41 9.75 -0.27 20.54
C ALA A 41 9.01 0.98 20.02
N GLY A 42 8.59 1.89 20.93
CA GLY A 42 7.84 3.10 20.57
C GLY A 42 6.32 2.93 20.56
N GLY A 43 5.83 1.82 21.12
CA GLY A 43 4.40 1.51 21.16
C GLY A 43 3.87 0.90 19.86
N CYS A 44 2.55 0.76 19.80
CA CYS A 44 1.85 0.31 18.60
C CYS A 44 1.12 1.50 17.97
N THR A 45 1.38 1.76 16.72
CA THR A 45 0.74 2.84 15.98
C THR A 45 -0.44 2.30 15.18
N GLY A 46 -1.63 2.77 15.48
CA GLY A 46 -2.84 2.39 14.76
C GLY A 46 -2.98 3.11 13.43
N VAL A 47 -3.02 2.34 12.36
CA VAL A 47 -3.31 2.84 11.02
C VAL A 47 -4.70 2.38 10.60
N ALA A 48 -5.61 3.30 10.33
CA ALA A 48 -6.98 2.98 9.96
C ALA A 48 -7.41 3.67 8.68
N PHE A 49 -8.16 2.94 7.87
CA PHE A 49 -8.80 3.45 6.66
C PHE A 49 -10.31 3.38 6.80
N GLY A 50 -10.99 4.42 6.38
CA GLY A 50 -12.43 4.45 6.31
C GLY A 50 -13.00 3.80 5.05
N HIS A 51 -14.33 3.81 4.93
CA HIS A 51 -15.02 3.15 3.83
C HIS A 51 -14.76 3.80 2.48
N TYR A 52 -14.53 5.09 2.46
CA TYR A 52 -14.32 5.89 1.25
C TYR A 52 -12.85 6.24 1.00
N GLY A 53 -11.93 5.56 1.69
CA GLY A 53 -10.49 5.78 1.51
C GLY A 53 -9.91 6.90 2.39
N GLU A 54 -10.71 7.47 3.30
CA GLU A 54 -10.19 8.36 4.32
C GLU A 54 -9.20 7.63 5.22
N MET A 55 -8.13 8.30 5.59
CA MET A 55 -7.07 7.77 6.44
C MET A 55 -7.12 8.39 7.84
N SER A 56 -6.58 7.68 8.84
CA SER A 56 -6.31 8.27 10.15
C SER A 56 -5.15 9.27 10.05
N ASP A 57 -5.11 10.23 10.96
CA ASP A 57 -4.04 11.23 11.00
C ASP A 57 -2.66 10.56 11.07
N THR A 58 -2.52 9.52 11.86
CA THR A 58 -1.30 8.71 11.95
C THR A 58 -0.90 8.09 10.61
N ALA A 59 -1.88 7.61 9.81
CA ALA A 59 -1.60 7.10 8.48
C ALA A 59 -1.13 8.21 7.53
N GLU A 60 -1.69 9.40 7.65
CA GLU A 60 -1.27 10.59 6.89
C GLU A 60 0.14 11.02 7.27
N ASP A 61 0.49 10.99 8.55
CA ASP A 61 1.84 11.33 9.05
C ASP A 61 2.90 10.35 8.52
N ILE A 62 2.62 9.05 8.60
CA ILE A 62 3.50 8.01 8.02
C ILE A 62 3.68 8.24 6.52
N LEU A 63 2.61 8.55 5.81
CA LEU A 63 2.64 8.79 4.38
C LEU A 63 3.46 10.03 4.04
N LYS A 64 3.38 11.08 4.87
CA LYS A 64 4.20 12.29 4.77
C LYS A 64 5.67 11.96 4.99
N MET A 65 6.01 11.24 6.07
CA MET A 65 7.38 10.82 6.35
C MET A 65 7.99 9.99 5.21
N CYS A 66 7.24 9.02 4.68
CA CYS A 66 7.69 8.21 3.55
C CYS A 66 7.90 9.04 2.27
N GLY A 67 7.01 10.00 2.02
CA GLY A 67 7.13 10.91 0.88
C GLY A 67 8.34 11.83 0.97
N ASP A 68 8.58 12.39 2.14
CA ASP A 68 9.72 13.26 2.41
C ASP A 68 11.05 12.50 2.31
N ALA A 69 11.13 11.30 2.91
CA ALA A 69 12.31 10.45 2.81
C ALA A 69 12.61 10.02 1.35
N ALA A 70 11.59 9.66 0.59
CA ALA A 70 11.77 9.31 -0.82
C ALA A 70 12.21 10.51 -1.66
N ALA A 71 11.70 11.70 -1.37
CA ALA A 71 12.10 12.92 -2.04
C ALA A 71 13.57 13.24 -1.75
N ALA A 72 13.97 13.24 -0.49
CA ALA A 72 15.35 13.54 -0.09
C ALA A 72 16.39 12.66 -0.81
N LEU A 73 16.02 11.38 -1.07
CA LEU A 73 16.91 10.43 -1.73
C LEU A 73 16.97 10.57 -3.27
N SER A 74 15.91 11.06 -3.92
CA SER A 74 15.79 10.85 -5.37
C SER A 74 15.28 12.06 -6.17
N TRP A 75 15.01 13.20 -5.56
CA TRP A 75 14.38 14.32 -6.27
C TRP A 75 15.18 14.82 -7.48
N ALA A 76 16.51 14.91 -7.36
CA ALA A 76 17.38 15.38 -8.44
C ALA A 76 17.50 14.36 -9.57
N GLU A 77 17.67 13.07 -9.23
CA GLU A 77 17.80 11.97 -10.20
C GLU A 77 16.53 11.77 -11.01
N MET A 78 15.37 12.00 -10.39
CA MET A 78 14.06 11.87 -11.03
C MET A 78 13.65 13.13 -11.82
N GLY A 79 14.48 14.17 -11.85
CA GLY A 79 14.25 15.39 -12.62
C GLY A 79 13.20 16.33 -12.03
N PHE A 80 12.93 16.26 -10.74
CA PHE A 80 12.05 17.21 -10.06
C PHE A 80 12.76 18.57 -9.89
N THR A 81 11.98 19.64 -9.92
CA THR A 81 12.49 21.02 -9.76
C THR A 81 12.92 21.34 -8.32
N SER A 82 12.39 20.61 -7.34
CA SER A 82 12.74 20.75 -5.92
C SER A 82 12.36 19.51 -5.15
N GLU A 83 12.98 19.31 -3.98
CA GLU A 83 12.64 18.27 -3.04
C GLU A 83 11.18 18.36 -2.57
N THR A 84 10.69 19.58 -2.31
CA THR A 84 9.29 19.81 -1.91
C THR A 84 8.30 19.36 -2.98
N HIS A 85 8.60 19.61 -4.25
CA HIS A 85 7.78 19.15 -5.37
C HIS A 85 7.80 17.63 -5.47
N ALA A 86 8.96 16.99 -5.32
CA ALA A 86 9.09 15.54 -5.28
C ALA A 86 8.31 14.92 -4.11
N ALA A 87 8.39 15.51 -2.92
CA ALA A 87 7.66 15.06 -1.75
C ALA A 87 6.14 15.06 -1.97
N ALA A 88 5.59 16.13 -2.54
CA ALA A 88 4.17 16.22 -2.88
C ALA A 88 3.76 15.12 -3.89
N HIS A 89 4.60 14.88 -4.90
CA HIS A 89 4.38 13.80 -5.87
C HIS A 89 4.39 12.43 -5.22
N TYR A 90 5.40 12.11 -4.38
CA TYR A 90 5.49 10.82 -3.71
C TYR A 90 4.33 10.58 -2.73
N ARG A 91 3.91 11.60 -1.96
CA ARG A 91 2.75 11.51 -1.06
C ARG A 91 1.48 11.16 -1.85
N THR A 92 1.22 11.83 -2.97
CA THR A 92 0.07 11.55 -3.85
C THR A 92 0.13 10.13 -4.41
N LYS A 93 1.31 9.70 -4.88
CA LYS A 93 1.54 8.34 -5.41
C LYS A 93 1.32 7.26 -4.35
N TYR A 94 1.83 7.44 -3.13
CA TYR A 94 1.66 6.49 -2.04
C TYR A 94 0.22 6.46 -1.56
N ARG A 95 -0.44 7.61 -1.41
CA ARG A 95 -1.87 7.70 -1.07
C ARG A 95 -2.72 6.91 -2.06
N SER A 96 -2.52 7.12 -3.35
CA SER A 96 -3.23 6.39 -4.40
C SER A 96 -2.98 4.88 -4.33
N ARG A 97 -1.75 4.45 -4.11
CA ARG A 97 -1.40 3.03 -3.94
C ARG A 97 -2.07 2.41 -2.73
N TRP A 98 -2.07 3.08 -1.60
CA TRP A 98 -2.70 2.59 -0.38
C TRP A 98 -4.22 2.50 -0.54
N ALA A 99 -4.86 3.52 -1.10
CA ALA A 99 -6.28 3.51 -1.40
C ALA A 99 -6.66 2.35 -2.32
N MET A 100 -5.91 2.14 -3.40
CA MET A 100 -6.14 1.03 -4.32
C MET A 100 -5.96 -0.34 -3.67
N ASN A 101 -4.95 -0.51 -2.84
CA ASN A 101 -4.75 -1.77 -2.11
C ASN A 101 -5.88 -2.01 -1.11
N HIS A 102 -6.31 -0.98 -0.39
CA HIS A 102 -7.43 -1.06 0.52
C HIS A 102 -8.74 -1.46 -0.19
N CYS A 103 -9.05 -0.83 -1.32
CA CYS A 103 -10.21 -1.20 -2.14
C CYS A 103 -10.13 -2.66 -2.64
N ARG A 104 -8.95 -3.12 -3.05
CA ARG A 104 -8.74 -4.51 -3.47
C ARG A 104 -8.98 -5.50 -2.33
N GLU A 105 -8.45 -5.22 -1.15
CA GLU A 105 -8.65 -6.12 0.00
C GLU A 105 -10.11 -6.10 0.47
N LYS A 106 -10.78 -4.96 0.46
CA LYS A 106 -12.22 -4.91 0.72
C LYS A 106 -13.03 -5.72 -0.27
N ALA A 107 -12.77 -5.57 -1.56
CA ALA A 107 -13.44 -6.36 -2.59
C ALA A 107 -13.20 -7.86 -2.39
N ARG A 108 -11.96 -8.24 -2.02
CA ARG A 108 -11.63 -9.63 -1.69
C ARG A 108 -12.42 -10.14 -0.49
N HIS A 109 -12.50 -9.37 0.59
CA HIS A 109 -13.28 -9.73 1.78
C HIS A 109 -14.77 -9.86 1.48
N LEU A 110 -15.34 -8.95 0.69
CA LEU A 110 -16.73 -9.03 0.26
C LEU A 110 -17.00 -10.30 -0.56
N LEU A 111 -16.12 -10.60 -1.52
CA LEU A 111 -16.23 -11.81 -2.34
C LEU A 111 -16.15 -13.09 -1.48
N LEU A 112 -15.23 -13.15 -0.53
CA LEU A 112 -15.12 -14.27 0.41
C LEU A 112 -16.39 -14.43 1.26
N ASN A 113 -16.92 -13.32 1.80
CA ASN A 113 -18.15 -13.35 2.59
C ASN A 113 -19.37 -13.76 1.74
N MET A 114 -19.47 -13.31 0.49
CA MET A 114 -20.53 -13.74 -0.41
C MET A 114 -20.46 -15.25 -0.71
N GLN A 115 -19.26 -15.82 -0.83
CA GLN A 115 -19.09 -17.26 -1.01
C GLN A 115 -19.60 -18.06 0.20
N TRP A 116 -19.35 -17.58 1.42
CA TRP A 116 -19.87 -18.21 2.63
C TRP A 116 -21.40 -18.20 2.69
N VAL A 117 -22.04 -17.11 2.23
CA VAL A 117 -23.50 -16.98 2.24
C VAL A 117 -24.18 -17.78 1.14
N THR A 118 -23.56 -17.87 -0.03
CA THR A 118 -24.18 -18.51 -1.20
C THR A 118 -23.86 -19.99 -1.34
N GLY A 119 -22.92 -20.52 -0.55
CA GLY A 119 -22.46 -21.90 -0.68
C GLY A 119 -21.82 -22.23 -2.04
N ALA A 120 -21.57 -21.21 -2.86
CA ALA A 120 -20.95 -21.39 -4.16
C ALA A 120 -19.52 -21.92 -4.02
N PRO A 121 -19.12 -22.92 -4.80
CA PRO A 121 -17.78 -23.46 -4.75
C PRO A 121 -16.75 -22.37 -5.04
N MET A 122 -15.63 -22.43 -4.33
CA MET A 122 -14.54 -21.42 -4.26
C MET A 122 -13.77 -21.26 -5.59
N ASN A 123 -14.49 -21.11 -6.71
CA ASN A 123 -13.89 -21.02 -8.04
C ASN A 123 -13.44 -19.58 -8.39
N ILE A 124 -13.92 -18.59 -7.64
CA ILE A 124 -13.61 -17.16 -7.92
C ILE A 124 -12.16 -16.83 -7.52
N CYS A 125 -11.65 -17.40 -6.43
CA CYS A 125 -10.24 -17.20 -6.04
C CYS A 125 -9.30 -17.88 -7.03
N ALA A 126 -9.60 -19.12 -7.43
CA ALA A 126 -8.84 -19.81 -8.46
C ALA A 126 -8.91 -19.11 -9.82
N GLN A 127 -10.07 -18.55 -10.18
CA GLN A 127 -10.22 -17.74 -11.39
C GLN A 127 -9.43 -16.41 -11.31
N ALA A 128 -9.39 -15.76 -10.14
CA ALA A 128 -8.63 -14.55 -9.94
C ALA A 128 -7.11 -14.82 -9.97
N GLU A 129 -6.66 -15.93 -9.41
CA GLU A 129 -5.27 -16.39 -9.47
C GLU A 129 -4.87 -16.75 -10.90
N ALA A 130 -5.68 -17.53 -11.60
CA ALA A 130 -5.48 -17.86 -13.00
C ALA A 130 -5.51 -16.60 -13.92
N ALA A 131 -6.29 -15.58 -13.58
CA ALA A 131 -6.27 -14.30 -14.29
C ALA A 131 -4.99 -13.49 -13.99
N ARG A 132 -4.47 -13.53 -12.76
CA ARG A 132 -3.18 -12.92 -12.39
C ARG A 132 -2.02 -13.61 -13.12
N GLU A 133 -2.02 -14.93 -13.15
CA GLU A 133 -0.99 -15.71 -13.86
C GLU A 133 -1.01 -15.44 -15.37
N ARG A 134 -2.20 -15.38 -15.97
CA ARG A 134 -2.34 -14.99 -17.39
C ARG A 134 -1.82 -13.60 -17.66
N ARG A 135 -2.11 -12.61 -16.80
CA ARG A 135 -1.57 -11.25 -16.94
C ARG A 135 -0.05 -11.20 -16.76
N ALA A 136 0.48 -11.95 -15.80
CA ALA A 136 1.92 -12.04 -15.58
C ALA A 136 2.62 -12.76 -16.73
N ALA A 137 2.03 -13.80 -17.31
CA ALA A 137 2.53 -14.48 -18.48
C ALA A 137 2.52 -13.56 -19.72
N TRP A 138 1.41 -12.82 -19.92
CA TRP A 138 1.31 -11.81 -20.98
C TRP A 138 2.38 -10.73 -20.83
N ALA A 139 2.57 -10.18 -19.64
CA ALA A 139 3.59 -9.18 -19.35
C ALA A 139 5.02 -9.70 -19.60
N ARG A 140 5.29 -10.97 -19.29
CA ARG A 140 6.58 -11.60 -19.58
C ARG A 140 6.80 -11.76 -21.09
N SER A 141 5.80 -12.22 -21.83
CA SER A 141 5.89 -12.42 -23.28
C SER A 141 6.08 -11.10 -24.05
N HIS A 142 5.55 -9.99 -23.54
CA HIS A 142 5.69 -8.68 -24.17
C HIS A 142 6.96 -7.93 -23.75
N ARG A 143 7.59 -8.30 -22.63
CA ARG A 143 8.92 -7.78 -22.25
C ARG A 143 10.05 -8.42 -23.05
N SER A 144 9.88 -9.66 -23.48
CA SER A 144 10.90 -10.38 -24.26
C SER A 144 10.96 -9.98 -25.75
N ASN A 145 10.08 -9.07 -26.21
CA ASN A 145 10.10 -8.61 -27.60
C ASN A 145 10.06 -7.07 -27.72
N PRO A 146 11.11 -6.34 -27.27
CA PRO A 146 11.16 -4.88 -27.37
C PRO A 146 11.42 -4.36 -28.80
N GLY A 147 11.53 -5.25 -29.78
CA GLY A 147 12.05 -4.90 -31.13
C GLY A 147 11.04 -4.70 -32.26
N ARG A 148 9.74 -4.92 -32.06
CA ARG A 148 8.74 -4.78 -33.13
C ARG A 148 7.80 -3.58 -32.93
N GLY A 149 8.31 -2.35 -33.07
CA GLY A 149 7.42 -1.19 -32.93
C GLY A 149 7.98 0.16 -33.36
N ARG A 150 9.16 0.22 -33.97
CA ARG A 150 9.62 1.45 -34.60
C ARG A 150 9.49 1.40 -36.11
N HIS A 151 8.27 1.45 -36.63
CA HIS A 151 8.08 1.91 -38.01
C HIS A 151 8.47 3.40 -38.05
N ARG A 152 9.66 3.64 -38.58
CA ARG A 152 10.17 4.91 -39.07
C ARG A 152 9.16 5.49 -40.05
N HIS A 153 8.36 6.47 -39.67
CA HIS A 153 7.73 7.33 -40.64
C HIS A 153 8.82 8.12 -41.34
N GLY A 154 9.14 7.69 -42.55
CA GLY A 154 9.97 8.41 -43.49
C GLY A 154 9.33 9.77 -43.77
N ARG A 155 10.00 10.83 -43.36
CA ARG A 155 9.68 12.21 -43.66
C ARG A 155 10.14 12.46 -45.10
N ASN A 156 9.24 12.33 -46.07
CA ASN A 156 9.48 12.80 -47.44
C ASN A 156 9.52 14.32 -47.42
N GLY A 157 10.73 14.87 -47.43
CA GLY A 157 10.99 16.27 -47.70
C GLY A 157 10.81 16.57 -49.18
N ALA A 158 9.68 17.12 -49.55
CA ALA A 158 9.49 17.73 -50.84
C ALA A 158 10.14 19.12 -50.82
N GLY A 159 11.26 19.24 -51.51
CA GLY A 159 11.91 20.53 -51.78
C GLY A 159 11.09 21.34 -52.76
N VAL A 160 10.60 22.49 -52.31
CA VAL A 160 10.08 23.52 -53.21
C VAL A 160 11.23 24.45 -53.59
N ARG A 161 11.71 24.31 -54.85
CA ARG A 161 12.53 25.33 -55.50
C ARG A 161 11.61 26.45 -55.95
N ARG A 162 11.89 27.68 -55.52
CA ARG A 162 11.41 28.91 -56.15
C ARG A 162 12.56 29.49 -56.97
N GLY A 163 12.28 29.65 -58.28
CA GLY A 163 12.97 30.58 -59.17
C GLY A 163 12.38 31.96 -59.01
#